data_024c3faf81d85ade18a6b97a5e9fa379
#
_entry.id   024c3faf81d85ade18a6b97a5e9fa379
#
_cell.length_a   1.000
_cell.length_b   1.000
_cell.length_c   1.000
_cell.angle_alpha   90.00
_cell.angle_beta   90.00
_cell.angle_gamma   90.00
#
_symmetry.space_group_name_H-M   'P 1'
#
loop_
_entity.id
_entity.type
_entity.pdbx_description
1 polymer ?
#
loop_
_entity_poly.entity_id
_entity_poly.type
_entity_poly.pdbx_seq_one_letter_code
_entity_poly.pdbx_strand_id
1 'polypeptide(L)'
;MRAWQPALPGVREVFHARFLGHRYPPHTHDTWTVLIVDQGAIRYDLDNREHGSRSGTVTVLPPQVFHDGRAADHNGFRKRVLYLETAELSERLVGPAVDQPRIDDPGLHRTIDRLHRLLQA
;
A
#
# COMPACT_ATOMS: atom_id res chain seq x y z
N MET A 1 6.90 -14.25 0.14
CA MET A 1 5.87 -13.54 0.92
C MET A 1 6.26 -13.54 2.38
N ARG A 2 6.21 -12.40 3.01
CA ARG A 2 6.60 -12.24 4.41
C ARG A 2 5.73 -11.17 5.08
N ALA A 3 5.19 -11.50 6.26
CA ALA A 3 4.38 -10.56 7.04
C ALA A 3 4.78 -10.68 8.52
N TRP A 4 4.87 -9.54 9.20
CA TRP A 4 5.19 -9.54 10.63
C TRP A 4 4.68 -8.27 11.31
N GLN A 5 4.52 -8.36 12.63
CA GLN A 5 4.16 -7.22 13.46
C GLN A 5 5.43 -6.65 14.09
N PRO A 6 5.84 -5.44 13.71
CA PRO A 6 7.05 -4.84 14.29
C PRO A 6 6.80 -4.30 15.69
N ALA A 7 7.87 -4.09 16.44
CA ALA A 7 7.82 -3.50 17.77
C ALA A 7 7.74 -1.95 17.70
N LEU A 8 7.03 -1.41 16.73
CA LEU A 8 6.85 0.03 16.53
C LEU A 8 5.37 0.36 16.73
N PRO A 9 5.01 1.14 17.78
CA PRO A 9 3.62 1.54 17.97
C PRO A 9 3.08 2.27 16.74
N GLY A 10 1.83 2.00 16.41
CA GLY A 10 1.16 2.61 15.25
C GLY A 10 1.29 1.80 13.96
N VAL A 11 2.25 0.88 13.87
CA VAL A 11 2.38 -0.02 12.72
C VAL A 11 1.86 -1.39 13.13
N ARG A 12 0.71 -1.78 12.59
CA ARG A 12 0.09 -3.07 12.92
C ARG A 12 0.81 -4.22 12.25
N GLU A 13 1.21 -4.05 10.99
CA GLU A 13 1.84 -5.11 10.22
C GLU A 13 2.72 -4.54 9.11
N VAL A 14 3.82 -5.22 8.84
CA VAL A 14 4.65 -5.02 7.66
C VAL A 14 4.44 -6.22 6.74
N PHE A 15 4.25 -5.97 5.45
CA PHE A 15 4.00 -7.03 4.48
C PHE A 15 4.86 -6.83 3.24
N HIS A 16 5.63 -7.87 2.88
CA HIS A 16 6.44 -7.90 1.67
C HIS A 16 5.96 -9.06 0.79
N ALA A 17 5.66 -8.79 -0.46
CA ALA A 17 5.10 -9.80 -1.35
C ALA A 17 5.54 -9.61 -2.80
N ARG A 18 5.59 -10.75 -3.51
CA ARG A 18 5.81 -10.80 -4.94
C ARG A 18 4.75 -11.71 -5.56
N PHE A 19 4.06 -11.21 -6.57
CA PHE A 19 3.02 -11.96 -7.27
C PHE A 19 3.21 -11.88 -8.76
N LEU A 20 2.93 -12.98 -9.47
CA LEU A 20 2.97 -13.03 -10.93
C LEU A 20 1.57 -12.92 -11.54
N GLY A 21 0.67 -13.80 -11.19
CA GLY A 21 -0.69 -13.80 -11.75
C GLY A 21 -1.78 -13.68 -10.71
N HIS A 22 -1.42 -13.25 -9.51
CA HIS A 22 -2.37 -13.19 -8.40
C HIS A 22 -3.32 -12.00 -8.50
N ARG A 23 -4.55 -12.23 -8.09
CA ARG A 23 -5.59 -11.21 -8.03
C ARG A 23 -6.23 -11.24 -6.64
N TYR A 24 -6.27 -10.08 -6.00
CA TYR A 24 -7.00 -9.92 -4.75
C TYR A 24 -8.44 -9.54 -5.06
N PRO A 25 -9.44 -10.28 -4.53
CA PRO A 25 -10.83 -9.84 -4.65
C PRO A 25 -11.07 -8.56 -3.85
N PRO A 26 -12.17 -7.83 -4.11
CA PRO A 26 -12.52 -6.65 -3.32
C PRO A 26 -12.61 -6.98 -1.83
N HIS A 27 -11.96 -6.16 -1.01
CA HIS A 27 -11.93 -6.33 0.44
C HIS A 27 -11.68 -4.98 1.11
N THR A 28 -11.82 -4.95 2.44
CA THR A 28 -11.48 -3.78 3.24
C THR A 28 -10.50 -4.16 4.33
N HIS A 29 -9.81 -3.15 4.85
CA HIS A 29 -8.98 -3.26 6.05
C HIS A 29 -9.48 -2.27 7.09
N ASP A 30 -9.22 -2.55 8.36
CA ASP A 30 -9.47 -1.61 9.46
C ASP A 30 -8.23 -0.74 9.75
N THR A 31 -7.27 -0.75 8.86
CA THR A 31 -6.01 0.01 8.91
C THR A 31 -5.87 0.90 7.70
N TRP A 32 -5.01 1.90 7.79
CA TRP A 32 -4.46 2.57 6.61
C TRP A 32 -3.47 1.62 5.93
N THR A 33 -3.45 1.64 4.63
CA THR A 33 -2.49 0.89 3.82
C THR A 33 -1.55 1.87 3.14
N VAL A 34 -0.26 1.79 3.44
CA VAL A 34 0.79 2.57 2.76
C VAL A 34 1.63 1.59 1.96
N LEU A 35 1.60 1.73 0.64
CA LEU A 35 2.16 0.76 -0.29
C LEU A 35 3.17 1.41 -1.21
N ILE A 36 4.32 0.74 -1.39
CA ILE A 36 5.28 1.07 -2.44
C ILE A 36 5.50 -0.17 -3.31
N VAL A 37 5.77 0.06 -4.58
CA VAL A 37 6.05 -1.00 -5.57
C VAL A 37 7.52 -0.96 -5.91
N ASP A 38 8.21 -2.08 -5.75
CA ASP A 38 9.65 -2.20 -6.06
C ASP A 38 9.88 -2.64 -7.50
N GLN A 39 9.01 -3.49 -8.03
CA GLN A 39 9.08 -3.97 -9.41
C GLN A 39 7.67 -4.16 -9.96
N GLY A 40 7.51 -3.89 -11.25
CA GLY A 40 6.24 -4.04 -11.92
C GLY A 40 5.26 -2.93 -11.60
N ALA A 41 3.99 -3.22 -11.78
CA ALA A 41 2.92 -2.28 -11.50
C ALA A 41 1.67 -3.04 -11.07
N ILE A 42 0.85 -2.38 -10.25
CA ILE A 42 -0.40 -2.91 -9.75
C ILE A 42 -1.53 -2.05 -10.29
N ARG A 43 -2.61 -2.68 -10.74
CA ARG A 43 -3.89 -2.02 -10.97
C ARG A 43 -4.85 -2.43 -9.87
N TYR A 44 -5.68 -1.49 -9.45
CA TYR A 44 -6.66 -1.76 -8.41
C TYR A 44 -7.85 -0.83 -8.56
N ASP A 45 -9.00 -1.31 -8.09
CA ASP A 45 -10.19 -0.50 -7.96
C ASP A 45 -10.30 -0.05 -6.52
N LEU A 46 -10.54 1.24 -6.33
CA LEU A 46 -10.78 1.82 -5.03
C LEU A 46 -12.10 2.57 -5.09
N ASP A 47 -13.06 2.14 -4.29
CA ASP A 47 -14.40 2.71 -4.30
C ASP A 47 -14.98 2.77 -5.73
N ASN A 48 -14.84 1.67 -6.49
CA ASN A 48 -15.29 1.48 -7.87
C ASN A 48 -14.60 2.35 -8.93
N ARG A 49 -13.43 2.92 -8.62
CA ARG A 49 -12.63 3.68 -9.58
C ARG A 49 -11.28 3.02 -9.75
N GLU A 50 -10.83 2.89 -10.99
CA GLU A 50 -9.54 2.26 -11.30
C GLU A 50 -8.38 3.21 -11.08
N HIS A 51 -7.34 2.69 -10.43
CA HIS A 51 -6.08 3.38 -10.16
C HIS A 51 -4.90 2.46 -10.47
N GLY A 52 -3.70 3.02 -10.45
CA GLY A 52 -2.47 2.27 -10.62
C GLY A 52 -1.40 2.67 -9.61
N SER A 53 -0.57 1.71 -9.23
CA SER A 53 0.63 1.91 -8.42
C SER A 53 1.83 1.39 -9.18
N ARG A 54 2.91 2.16 -9.21
CA ARG A 54 4.15 1.79 -9.90
C ARG A 54 5.37 2.20 -9.07
N SER A 55 6.55 1.74 -9.51
CA SER A 55 7.80 2.08 -8.85
C SER A 55 7.97 3.60 -8.73
N GLY A 56 8.48 4.04 -7.59
CA GLY A 56 8.76 5.46 -7.32
C GLY A 56 7.59 6.24 -6.75
N THR A 57 6.39 5.66 -6.71
CA THR A 57 5.22 6.32 -6.12
C THR A 57 4.83 5.67 -4.79
N VAL A 58 4.08 6.41 -3.99
CA VAL A 58 3.49 5.93 -2.75
C VAL A 58 1.99 5.90 -2.92
N THR A 59 1.36 4.79 -2.53
CA THR A 59 -0.10 4.66 -2.55
C THR A 59 -0.60 4.58 -1.11
N VAL A 60 -1.59 5.40 -0.78
CA VAL A 60 -2.22 5.42 0.54
C VAL A 60 -3.69 5.07 0.37
N LEU A 61 -4.10 3.94 0.94
CA LEU A 61 -5.48 3.48 0.90
C LEU A 61 -6.11 3.69 2.28
N PRO A 62 -7.29 4.33 2.35
CA PRO A 62 -7.93 4.58 3.63
C PRO A 62 -8.56 3.33 4.23
N PRO A 63 -8.79 3.30 5.56
CA PRO A 63 -9.47 2.19 6.19
C PRO A 63 -10.94 2.14 5.77
N GLN A 64 -11.51 0.94 5.77
CA GLN A 64 -12.93 0.67 5.54
C GLN A 64 -13.46 1.04 4.15
N VAL A 65 -12.58 1.22 3.16
CA VAL A 65 -12.97 1.45 1.77
C VAL A 65 -12.60 0.24 0.94
N PHE A 66 -13.55 -0.27 0.15
CA PHE A 66 -13.34 -1.46 -0.68
C PHE A 66 -12.28 -1.20 -1.75
N HIS A 67 -11.34 -2.11 -1.86
CA HIS A 67 -10.34 -2.11 -2.91
C HIS A 67 -9.96 -3.54 -3.28
N ASP A 68 -9.47 -3.73 -4.49
CA ASP A 68 -8.90 -4.98 -4.95
C ASP A 68 -7.43 -4.78 -5.35
N GLY A 69 -6.85 -5.73 -6.05
CA GLY A 69 -5.51 -5.59 -6.60
C GLY A 69 -5.20 -6.70 -7.59
N ARG A 70 -4.48 -6.33 -8.64
CA ARG A 70 -4.03 -7.25 -9.69
C ARG A 70 -2.77 -6.73 -10.33
N ALA A 71 -1.98 -7.64 -10.91
CA ALA A 71 -0.82 -7.21 -11.70
C ALA A 71 -1.29 -6.43 -12.93
N ALA A 72 -0.57 -5.36 -13.27
CA ALA A 72 -0.90 -4.56 -14.45
C ALA A 72 -0.61 -5.32 -15.74
N ASP A 73 0.35 -6.24 -15.69
CA ASP A 73 0.71 -7.09 -16.82
C ASP A 73 1.20 -8.46 -16.34
N HIS A 74 1.63 -9.31 -17.28
CA HIS A 74 2.06 -10.68 -16.98
C HIS A 74 3.42 -10.77 -16.24
N ASN A 75 4.15 -9.68 -16.10
CA ASN A 75 5.41 -9.67 -15.37
C ASN A 75 5.21 -9.66 -13.86
N GLY A 76 4.00 -9.37 -13.40
CA GLY A 76 3.68 -9.33 -11.98
C GLY A 76 4.18 -8.08 -11.28
N PHE A 77 4.36 -8.20 -9.97
CA PHE A 77 4.83 -7.08 -9.17
C PHE A 77 5.48 -7.56 -7.87
N ARG A 78 6.31 -6.68 -7.31
CA ARG A 78 6.85 -6.82 -5.95
C ARG A 78 6.47 -5.57 -5.18
N LYS A 79 5.85 -5.75 -4.03
CA LYS A 79 5.39 -4.63 -3.19
C LYS A 79 5.84 -4.79 -1.75
N ARG A 80 5.92 -3.64 -1.07
CA ARG A 80 6.10 -3.57 0.39
C ARG A 80 5.01 -2.67 0.97
N VAL A 81 4.40 -3.12 2.04
CA VAL A 81 3.23 -2.48 2.63
C VAL A 81 3.44 -2.25 4.12
N LEU A 82 2.98 -1.09 4.59
CA LEU A 82 2.79 -0.80 6.01
C LEU A 82 1.30 -0.68 6.27
N TYR A 83 0.79 -1.47 7.21
CA TYR A 83 -0.56 -1.29 7.72
C TYR A 83 -0.49 -0.48 9.01
N LEU A 84 -1.07 0.72 8.98
CA LEU A 84 -1.01 1.65 10.11
C LEU A 84 -2.33 1.65 10.88
N GLU A 85 -2.24 1.80 12.20
CA GLU A 85 -3.43 1.99 13.02
C GLU A 85 -4.19 3.22 12.54
N THR A 86 -5.52 3.17 12.64
CA THR A 86 -6.38 4.26 12.14
C THR A 86 -6.05 5.61 12.74
N ALA A 87 -5.60 5.64 14.00
CA ALA A 87 -5.27 6.88 14.70
C ALA A 87 -3.99 7.56 14.19
N GLU A 88 -3.18 6.88 13.37
CA GLU A 88 -1.91 7.41 12.89
C GLU A 88 -2.09 8.50 11.83
N LEU A 89 -3.20 8.48 11.10
CA LEU A 89 -3.52 9.51 10.13
C LEU A 89 -4.91 10.08 10.43
N SER A 90 -5.09 11.36 10.12
CA SER A 90 -6.37 12.02 10.36
C SER A 90 -7.48 11.41 9.51
N GLU A 91 -8.64 11.21 10.11
CA GLU A 91 -9.86 10.78 9.43
C GLU A 91 -10.24 11.72 8.27
N ARG A 92 -9.82 13.01 8.34
CA ARG A 92 -10.04 13.98 7.26
C ARG A 92 -9.32 13.62 5.98
N LEU A 93 -8.33 12.72 6.04
CA LEU A 93 -7.58 12.29 4.87
C LEU A 93 -8.28 11.17 4.09
N VAL A 94 -9.35 10.58 4.62
CA VAL A 94 -10.06 9.47 3.96
C VAL A 94 -10.59 9.90 2.58
N GLY A 95 -11.34 10.99 2.51
CA GLY A 95 -11.89 11.49 1.25
C GLY A 95 -10.81 11.80 0.22
N PRO A 96 -9.81 12.63 0.54
CA PRO A 96 -8.70 12.89 -0.38
C PRO A 96 -7.96 11.63 -0.83
N ALA A 97 -7.78 10.65 0.04
CA ALA A 97 -7.11 9.40 -0.33
C ALA A 97 -7.96 8.54 -1.28
N VAL A 98 -9.28 8.55 -1.13
CA VAL A 98 -10.18 7.88 -2.08
C VAL A 98 -10.08 8.54 -3.45
N ASP A 99 -10.07 9.86 -3.50
CA ASP A 99 -10.03 10.59 -4.77
C ASP A 99 -8.68 10.47 -5.47
N GLN A 100 -7.60 10.51 -4.71
CA GLN A 100 -6.25 10.47 -5.25
C GLN A 100 -5.31 9.72 -4.30
N PRO A 101 -5.31 8.37 -4.36
CA PRO A 101 -4.49 7.56 -3.46
C PRO A 101 -3.00 7.59 -3.78
N ARG A 102 -2.62 7.97 -4.99
CA ARG A 102 -1.21 8.01 -5.41
C ARG A 102 -0.57 9.34 -5.04
N ILE A 103 0.62 9.25 -4.44
CA ILE A 103 1.44 10.42 -4.08
C ILE A 103 2.75 10.33 -4.84
N ASP A 104 3.01 11.30 -5.70
CA ASP A 104 4.24 11.40 -6.50
C ASP A 104 5.25 12.28 -5.77
N ASP A 105 5.80 11.78 -4.68
CA ASP A 105 6.77 12.50 -3.85
C ASP A 105 8.00 11.60 -3.64
N PRO A 106 9.10 11.84 -4.36
CA PRO A 106 10.31 11.02 -4.20
C PRO A 106 10.88 11.03 -2.78
N GLY A 107 10.73 12.13 -2.06
CA GLY A 107 11.18 12.23 -0.67
C GLY A 107 10.38 11.32 0.25
N LEU A 108 9.07 11.30 0.09
CA LEU A 108 8.21 10.40 0.84
C LEU A 108 8.52 8.94 0.51
N HIS A 109 8.69 8.62 -0.77
CA HIS A 109 9.07 7.26 -1.19
C HIS A 109 10.36 6.81 -0.50
N ARG A 110 11.40 7.66 -0.49
CA ARG A 110 12.66 7.34 0.19
C ARG A 110 12.49 7.13 1.67
N THR A 111 11.63 7.91 2.32
CA THR A 111 11.34 7.76 3.75
C THR A 111 10.66 6.42 4.03
N ILE A 112 9.69 6.04 3.22
CA ILE A 112 8.99 4.75 3.37
C ILE A 112 9.96 3.59 3.11
N ASP A 113 10.78 3.68 2.07
CA ASP A 113 11.80 2.67 1.78
C ASP A 113 12.76 2.49 2.96
N ARG A 114 13.25 3.59 3.51
CA ARG A 114 14.15 3.58 4.67
C ARG A 114 13.48 2.94 5.89
N LEU A 115 12.22 3.28 6.14
CA LEU A 115 11.48 2.69 7.26
C LEU A 115 11.38 1.18 7.11
N HIS A 116 11.07 0.68 5.90
CA HIS A 116 11.05 -0.76 5.65
C HIS A 116 12.39 -1.44 5.95
N ARG A 117 13.48 -0.81 5.56
CA ARG A 117 14.82 -1.35 5.83
C ARG A 117 15.11 -1.41 7.32
N LEU A 118 14.73 -0.40 8.07
CA LEU A 118 14.90 -0.37 9.51
C LEU A 118 14.06 -1.43 10.21
N LEU A 119 12.82 -1.63 9.76
CA LEU A 119 11.91 -2.62 10.36
C LEU A 119 12.29 -4.06 10.02
N GLN A 120 13.10 -4.25 8.99
CA GLN A 120 13.60 -5.56 8.55
C GLN A 120 14.80 -6.05 9.36
N ALA A 121 15.55 -5.14 9.93
CA ALA A 121 16.80 -5.41 10.62
C ALA A 121 16.63 -6.21 11.92
#